data_eaef21aacfe19ab4c3b968246a5c56cd
#
_entry.id   eaef21aacfe19ab4c3b968246a5c56cd
#
_cell.length_a   1.000
_cell.length_b   1.000
_cell.length_c   1.000
_cell.angle_alpha   90.00
_cell.angle_beta   90.00
_cell.angle_gamma   90.00
#
_symmetry.space_group_name_H-M   'P 1'
#
loop_
_entity.id
_entity.type
_entity.pdbx_description
1 polymer ?
#
loop_
_entity_poly.entity_id
_entity_poly.type
_entity_poly.pdbx_seq_one_letter_code
_entity_poly.pdbx_strand_id
1 'polypeptide(L)'
;VFQKGDLVLFDALSHASIKDGIRLSKATAFKFKHNDFKDLKRLLMKHKDFKTVFVVVEGLYSMHGDFCDINELLPLKEEFGFTLITDEAHSAGVTGANGTGVFSFQEAEIKVVTFGKAFGLHGACVLGSETLKSYLINFSRPFIYTTALPIDLIKQIPNILVPDNINSKREKLLANIQFFRLEVKKHLGDDFLSSAEASPIQRIAFESKEILVRVEKELLTNGFACKAIYPPTVPS
;
A
#
# COMPACT_ATOMS: atom_id res chain seq x y z
N VAL A 1 8.37 -10.55 -12.32
CA VAL A 1 8.46 -11.73 -11.45
C VAL A 1 7.48 -12.82 -11.92
N PHE A 2 6.21 -12.47 -12.10
CA PHE A 2 5.19 -13.43 -12.55
C PHE A 2 5.40 -13.88 -14.01
N GLN A 3 5.02 -15.11 -14.32
CA GLN A 3 5.09 -15.67 -15.66
C GLN A 3 3.90 -16.56 -15.97
N LYS A 4 3.77 -16.98 -17.23
CA LYS A 4 2.75 -17.96 -17.64
C LYS A 4 2.93 -19.26 -16.84
N GLY A 5 1.86 -19.76 -16.23
CA GLY A 5 1.85 -20.94 -15.37
C GLY A 5 1.85 -20.63 -13.87
N ASP A 6 2.13 -19.39 -13.47
CA ASP A 6 1.98 -18.97 -12.08
C ASP A 6 0.53 -18.59 -11.77
N LEU A 7 0.16 -18.72 -10.50
CA LEU A 7 -1.09 -18.19 -9.94
C LEU A 7 -0.77 -16.91 -9.16
N VAL A 8 -1.53 -15.85 -9.40
CA VAL A 8 -1.46 -14.61 -8.64
C VAL A 8 -2.82 -14.32 -8.02
N LEU A 9 -2.89 -14.31 -6.71
CA LEU A 9 -4.05 -13.88 -5.94
C LEU A 9 -3.80 -12.48 -5.39
N PHE A 10 -4.70 -11.52 -5.64
CA PHE A 10 -4.49 -10.14 -5.23
C PHE A 10 -5.75 -9.53 -4.62
N ASP A 11 -5.56 -8.62 -3.69
CA ASP A 11 -6.66 -7.91 -3.04
C ASP A 11 -7.45 -7.07 -4.05
N ALA A 12 -8.76 -7.03 -3.93
CA ALA A 12 -9.65 -6.30 -4.84
C ALA A 12 -9.34 -4.80 -4.90
N LEU A 13 -8.84 -4.22 -3.81
CA LEU A 13 -8.46 -2.81 -3.72
C LEU A 13 -6.99 -2.53 -4.04
N SER A 14 -6.21 -3.54 -4.43
CA SER A 14 -4.82 -3.32 -4.87
C SER A 14 -4.72 -2.22 -5.92
N HIS A 15 -3.64 -1.44 -5.85
CA HIS A 15 -3.37 -0.31 -6.74
C HIS A 15 -3.38 -0.73 -8.23
N ALA A 16 -3.74 0.21 -9.09
CA ALA A 16 -3.83 -0.03 -10.53
C ALA A 16 -2.53 -0.59 -11.13
N SER A 17 -1.36 -0.12 -10.68
CA SER A 17 -0.06 -0.61 -11.14
C SER A 17 0.18 -2.10 -10.89
N ILE A 18 -0.32 -2.62 -9.76
CA ILE A 18 -0.27 -4.05 -9.45
C ILE A 18 -1.11 -4.84 -10.48
N LYS A 19 -2.34 -4.39 -10.71
CA LYS A 19 -3.25 -5.01 -11.68
C LYS A 19 -2.69 -4.98 -13.11
N ASP A 20 -2.06 -3.89 -13.51
CA ASP A 20 -1.42 -3.75 -14.82
C ASP A 20 -0.17 -4.64 -14.94
N GLY A 21 0.65 -4.70 -13.88
CA GLY A 21 1.79 -5.61 -13.83
C GLY A 21 1.38 -7.08 -13.92
N ILE A 22 0.29 -7.47 -13.28
CA ILE A 22 -0.29 -8.82 -13.39
C ILE A 22 -0.75 -9.11 -14.82
N ARG A 23 -1.49 -8.19 -15.46
CA ARG A 23 -1.94 -8.35 -16.85
C ARG A 23 -0.78 -8.54 -17.84
N LEU A 24 0.30 -7.77 -17.66
CA LEU A 24 1.49 -7.87 -18.51
C LEU A 24 2.25 -9.19 -18.34
N SER A 25 2.15 -9.85 -17.20
CA SER A 25 2.88 -11.09 -16.89
C SER A 25 2.33 -12.34 -17.56
N LYS A 26 1.08 -12.31 -18.04
CA LYS A 26 0.34 -13.48 -18.56
C LYS A 26 0.14 -14.60 -17.52
N ALA A 27 0.32 -14.34 -16.23
CA ALA A 27 0.00 -15.28 -15.16
C ALA A 27 -1.52 -15.47 -15.05
N THR A 28 -1.95 -16.58 -14.50
CA THR A 28 -3.34 -16.78 -14.11
C THR A 28 -3.63 -15.96 -12.84
N ALA A 29 -4.62 -15.10 -12.89
CA ALA A 29 -4.85 -14.20 -11.75
C ALA A 29 -6.33 -14.15 -11.32
N PHE A 30 -6.55 -14.12 -10.00
CA PHE A 30 -7.86 -13.90 -9.40
C PHE A 30 -7.77 -12.85 -8.29
N LYS A 31 -8.76 -11.99 -8.22
CA LYS A 31 -8.93 -11.07 -7.10
C LYS A 31 -9.71 -11.75 -5.99
N PHE A 32 -9.28 -11.59 -4.74
CA PHE A 32 -10.10 -11.88 -3.56
C PHE A 32 -10.73 -10.58 -3.03
N LYS A 33 -11.81 -10.73 -2.26
CA LYS A 33 -12.48 -9.59 -1.66
C LYS A 33 -11.54 -8.88 -0.68
N HIS A 34 -11.65 -7.55 -0.64
CA HIS A 34 -10.78 -6.71 0.18
C HIS A 34 -10.74 -7.16 1.64
N ASN A 35 -9.52 -7.42 2.15
CA ASN A 35 -9.24 -7.92 3.50
C ASN A 35 -10.08 -9.16 3.92
N ASP A 36 -10.61 -9.92 2.94
CA ASP A 36 -11.37 -11.15 3.19
C ASP A 36 -10.47 -12.38 3.01
N PHE A 37 -9.81 -12.77 4.08
CA PHE A 37 -8.89 -13.91 4.08
C PHE A 37 -9.61 -15.27 4.02
N LYS A 38 -10.91 -15.32 4.29
CA LYS A 38 -11.73 -16.51 4.01
C LYS A 38 -11.93 -16.69 2.51
N ASP A 39 -12.14 -15.61 1.77
CA ASP A 39 -12.21 -15.65 0.31
C ASP A 39 -10.84 -16.00 -0.30
N LEU A 40 -9.73 -15.46 0.26
CA LEU A 40 -8.37 -15.86 -0.14
C LEU A 40 -8.15 -17.36 0.08
N LYS A 41 -8.49 -17.90 1.26
CA LYS A 41 -8.38 -19.34 1.55
C LYS A 41 -9.19 -20.19 0.58
N ARG A 42 -10.41 -19.79 0.28
CA ARG A 42 -11.26 -20.45 -0.72
C ARG A 42 -10.61 -20.52 -2.11
N LEU A 43 -9.96 -19.43 -2.53
CA LEU A 43 -9.24 -19.40 -3.81
C LEU A 43 -7.98 -20.27 -3.78
N LEU A 44 -7.20 -20.25 -2.71
CA LEU A 44 -6.03 -21.11 -2.53
C LEU A 44 -6.40 -22.59 -2.62
N MET A 45 -7.45 -23.00 -1.92
CA MET A 45 -7.97 -24.38 -1.97
C MET A 45 -8.47 -24.77 -3.36
N LYS A 46 -9.17 -23.86 -4.05
CA LYS A 46 -9.70 -24.10 -5.40
C LYS A 46 -8.58 -24.28 -6.44
N HIS A 47 -7.46 -23.63 -6.26
CA HIS A 47 -6.37 -23.59 -7.22
C HIS A 47 -5.09 -24.28 -6.72
N LYS A 48 -5.24 -25.30 -5.87
CA LYS A 48 -4.14 -26.04 -5.23
C LYS A 48 -3.16 -26.74 -6.18
N ASP A 49 -3.55 -26.91 -7.45
CA ASP A 49 -2.73 -27.60 -8.46
C ASP A 49 -1.63 -26.69 -9.05
N PHE A 50 -1.66 -25.39 -8.78
CA PHE A 50 -0.58 -24.48 -9.18
C PHE A 50 0.66 -24.71 -8.32
N LYS A 51 1.82 -24.86 -8.99
CA LYS A 51 3.11 -25.06 -8.30
C LYS A 51 3.67 -23.78 -7.70
N THR A 52 3.42 -22.66 -8.34
CA THR A 52 3.90 -21.34 -7.89
C THR A 52 2.70 -20.45 -7.67
N VAL A 53 2.53 -20.01 -6.45
CA VAL A 53 1.43 -19.14 -6.03
C VAL A 53 2.01 -17.87 -5.41
N PHE A 54 1.56 -16.73 -5.90
CA PHE A 54 1.84 -15.42 -5.32
C PHE A 54 0.58 -14.83 -4.73
N VAL A 55 0.70 -14.23 -3.55
CA VAL A 55 -0.34 -13.38 -2.97
C VAL A 55 0.18 -11.94 -2.92
N VAL A 56 -0.62 -10.99 -3.38
CA VAL A 56 -0.24 -9.58 -3.45
C VAL A 56 -1.23 -8.76 -2.65
N VAL A 57 -0.73 -8.00 -1.68
CA VAL A 57 -1.50 -7.10 -0.81
C VAL A 57 -0.79 -5.74 -0.66
N GLU A 58 -1.51 -4.73 -0.19
CA GLU A 58 -0.91 -3.47 0.27
C GLU A 58 -0.84 -3.48 1.80
N GLY A 59 0.23 -2.95 2.37
CA GLY A 59 0.33 -2.79 3.83
C GLY A 59 -0.71 -1.79 4.35
N LEU A 60 -0.90 -0.69 3.62
CA LEU A 60 -1.90 0.32 3.88
C LEU A 60 -2.59 0.71 2.56
N TYR A 61 -3.90 0.57 2.50
CA TYR A 61 -4.69 0.83 1.30
C TYR A 61 -5.01 2.31 1.11
N SER A 62 -4.67 2.84 -0.07
CA SER A 62 -4.65 4.28 -0.35
C SER A 62 -6.01 4.99 -0.24
N MET A 63 -7.10 4.32 -0.62
CA MET A 63 -8.43 4.95 -0.68
C MET A 63 -9.24 4.78 0.60
N HIS A 64 -9.02 3.70 1.34
CA HIS A 64 -9.78 3.39 2.55
C HIS A 64 -9.03 3.78 3.83
N GLY A 65 -7.68 3.87 3.75
CA GLY A 65 -6.85 4.15 4.92
C GLY A 65 -6.89 3.02 5.95
N ASP A 66 -7.19 1.80 5.52
CA ASP A 66 -7.15 0.60 6.35
C ASP A 66 -5.90 -0.23 6.07
N PHE A 67 -5.50 -1.02 7.05
CA PHE A 67 -4.33 -1.88 6.98
C PHE A 67 -4.72 -3.30 6.56
N CYS A 68 -3.77 -4.00 5.94
CA CYS A 68 -3.85 -5.44 5.77
C CYS A 68 -3.83 -6.11 7.16
N ASP A 69 -4.75 -7.04 7.40
CA ASP A 69 -4.73 -7.84 8.63
C ASP A 69 -3.71 -8.97 8.52
N ILE A 70 -2.52 -8.69 9.05
CA ILE A 70 -1.40 -9.65 9.05
C ILE A 70 -1.69 -10.89 9.89
N ASN A 71 -2.51 -10.76 10.94
CA ASN A 71 -2.82 -11.88 11.83
C ASN A 71 -3.72 -12.92 11.14
N GLU A 72 -4.51 -12.51 10.16
CA GLU A 72 -5.32 -13.42 9.34
C GLU A 72 -4.54 -13.93 8.11
N LEU A 73 -3.65 -13.11 7.55
CA LEU A 73 -2.90 -13.45 6.34
C LEU A 73 -1.75 -14.43 6.59
N LEU A 74 -0.93 -14.20 7.63
CA LEU A 74 0.29 -14.99 7.86
C LEU A 74 0.02 -16.46 8.16
N PRO A 75 -1.01 -16.86 8.93
CA PRO A 75 -1.37 -18.27 9.08
C PRO A 75 -1.71 -18.96 7.74
N LEU A 76 -2.34 -18.26 6.80
CA LEU A 76 -2.58 -18.81 5.46
C LEU A 76 -1.28 -18.97 4.68
N LYS A 77 -0.33 -18.05 4.83
CA LYS A 77 0.99 -18.18 4.21
C LYS A 77 1.71 -19.43 4.72
N GLU A 78 1.68 -19.69 6.01
CA GLU A 78 2.25 -20.91 6.61
C GLU A 78 1.54 -22.18 6.11
N GLU A 79 0.19 -22.15 6.05
CA GLU A 79 -0.63 -23.30 5.62
C GLU A 79 -0.42 -23.64 4.14
N PHE A 80 -0.33 -22.64 3.26
CA PHE A 80 -0.35 -22.84 1.80
C PHE A 80 0.99 -22.59 1.10
N GLY A 81 1.98 -22.02 1.77
CA GLY A 81 3.36 -21.85 1.25
C GLY A 81 3.46 -20.90 0.06
N PHE A 82 2.60 -19.91 -0.08
CA PHE A 82 2.68 -18.92 -1.17
C PHE A 82 3.78 -17.87 -0.93
N THR A 83 4.28 -17.28 -2.01
CA THR A 83 5.17 -16.12 -1.95
C THR A 83 4.36 -14.86 -1.73
N LEU A 84 4.64 -14.13 -0.66
CA LEU A 84 3.95 -12.87 -0.34
C LEU A 84 4.69 -11.68 -0.93
N ILE A 85 3.96 -10.85 -1.67
CA ILE A 85 4.40 -9.56 -2.20
C ILE A 85 3.58 -8.47 -1.53
N THR A 86 4.25 -7.49 -0.92
CA THR A 86 3.58 -6.38 -0.25
C THR A 86 3.95 -5.05 -0.90
N ASP A 87 2.94 -4.24 -1.17
CA ASP A 87 3.12 -2.83 -1.51
C ASP A 87 3.04 -1.99 -0.23
N GLU A 88 4.17 -1.45 0.16
CA GLU A 88 4.32 -0.61 1.35
C GLU A 88 4.37 0.89 1.00
N ALA A 89 3.87 1.27 -0.17
CA ALA A 89 3.96 2.64 -0.65
C ALA A 89 3.33 3.67 0.30
N HIS A 90 2.29 3.31 1.04
CA HIS A 90 1.62 4.18 2.01
C HIS A 90 2.02 3.92 3.47
N SER A 91 2.63 2.78 3.77
CA SER A 91 2.98 2.35 5.12
C SER A 91 4.45 2.56 5.46
N ALA A 92 5.36 2.40 4.49
CA ALA A 92 6.79 2.65 4.69
C ALA A 92 7.06 4.12 5.06
N GLY A 93 7.88 4.34 6.07
CA GLY A 93 8.11 5.65 6.70
C GLY A 93 7.04 6.06 7.73
N VAL A 94 5.95 5.28 7.85
CA VAL A 94 4.81 5.60 8.72
C VAL A 94 4.61 4.55 9.80
N THR A 95 4.50 3.27 9.44
CA THR A 95 4.18 2.17 10.35
C THR A 95 5.36 1.24 10.59
N GLY A 96 5.19 0.29 11.50
CA GLY A 96 6.21 -0.68 11.85
C GLY A 96 7.35 -0.12 12.69
N ALA A 97 8.27 -0.96 13.10
CA ALA A 97 9.46 -0.56 13.84
C ALA A 97 10.32 0.35 12.93
N ASN A 98 10.65 1.54 13.42
CA ASN A 98 11.43 2.54 12.67
C ASN A 98 10.89 2.88 11.27
N GLY A 99 9.58 2.72 11.04
CA GLY A 99 8.96 3.04 9.75
C GLY A 99 9.20 2.01 8.66
N THR A 100 9.41 0.75 9.01
CA THR A 100 9.68 -0.33 8.03
C THR A 100 8.46 -0.75 7.22
N GLY A 101 7.27 -0.26 7.55
CA GLY A 101 6.00 -0.67 6.94
C GLY A 101 5.24 -1.67 7.81
N VAL A 102 4.15 -2.22 7.27
CA VAL A 102 3.28 -3.18 7.97
C VAL A 102 3.96 -4.54 8.10
N PHE A 103 4.57 -5.02 7.02
CA PHE A 103 5.22 -6.33 7.01
C PHE A 103 6.73 -6.23 7.30
N SER A 104 7.24 -7.16 8.08
CA SER A 104 8.69 -7.34 8.27
C SER A 104 9.32 -8.03 7.05
N PHE A 105 10.66 -8.08 7.02
CA PHE A 105 11.40 -8.81 5.97
C PHE A 105 11.29 -10.34 6.09
N GLN A 106 10.92 -10.85 7.26
CA GLN A 106 10.68 -12.27 7.48
C GLN A 106 9.28 -12.69 7.00
N GLU A 107 8.34 -11.76 6.99
CA GLU A 107 6.94 -12.04 6.64
C GLU A 107 6.67 -11.98 5.14
N ALA A 108 7.30 -11.03 4.42
CA ALA A 108 7.12 -10.86 2.99
C ALA A 108 8.42 -11.04 2.21
N GLU A 109 8.42 -11.90 1.20
CA GLU A 109 9.59 -12.16 0.35
C GLU A 109 9.92 -10.98 -0.56
N ILE A 110 8.91 -10.21 -0.95
CA ILE A 110 9.06 -9.07 -1.84
C ILE A 110 8.28 -7.89 -1.27
N LYS A 111 8.97 -6.77 -1.06
CA LYS A 111 8.35 -5.52 -0.62
C LYS A 111 8.61 -4.42 -1.63
N VAL A 112 7.59 -3.66 -1.97
CA VAL A 112 7.70 -2.47 -2.81
C VAL A 112 7.57 -1.24 -1.93
N VAL A 113 8.56 -0.35 -2.00
CA VAL A 113 8.61 0.91 -1.24
C VAL A 113 8.76 2.07 -2.20
N THR A 114 8.00 3.14 -2.00
CA THR A 114 8.14 4.37 -2.79
C THR A 114 8.71 5.50 -1.93
N PHE A 115 9.57 6.32 -2.53
CA PHE A 115 10.14 7.48 -1.86
C PHE A 115 9.33 8.77 -2.06
N GLY A 116 8.33 8.75 -2.94
CA GLY A 116 7.53 9.92 -3.29
C GLY A 116 6.41 10.28 -2.31
N LYS A 117 6.21 9.50 -1.24
CA LYS A 117 5.15 9.72 -0.24
C LYS A 117 5.77 10.15 1.11
N ALA A 118 5.81 9.29 2.11
CA ALA A 118 6.30 9.63 3.44
C ALA A 118 7.73 10.18 3.46
N PHE A 119 8.57 9.74 2.55
CA PHE A 119 9.98 10.14 2.50
C PHE A 119 10.22 11.47 1.75
N GLY A 120 9.24 11.99 0.99
CA GLY A 120 9.33 13.28 0.32
C GLY A 120 10.40 13.39 -0.77
N LEU A 121 10.83 12.25 -1.34
CA LEU A 121 11.77 12.17 -2.46
C LEU A 121 11.06 11.64 -3.72
N HIS A 122 11.82 11.20 -4.71
CA HIS A 122 11.32 10.56 -5.90
C HIS A 122 11.93 9.17 -6.08
N GLY A 123 11.19 8.26 -6.74
CA GLY A 123 11.63 6.91 -7.02
C GLY A 123 10.97 5.85 -6.14
N ALA A 124 11.40 4.62 -6.37
CA ALA A 124 10.92 3.46 -5.64
C ALA A 124 12.03 2.39 -5.58
N CYS A 125 11.89 1.45 -4.67
CA CYS A 125 12.73 0.27 -4.62
C CYS A 125 11.91 -0.99 -4.41
N VAL A 126 12.46 -2.10 -4.86
CA VAL A 126 12.00 -3.45 -4.55
C VAL A 126 12.99 -4.07 -3.59
N LEU A 127 12.52 -4.52 -2.45
CA LEU A 127 13.31 -5.17 -1.41
C LEU A 127 13.03 -6.67 -1.43
N GLY A 128 14.07 -7.48 -1.25
CA GLY A 128 13.98 -8.93 -1.23
C GLY A 128 15.35 -9.59 -1.20
N SER A 129 15.43 -10.87 -1.54
CA SER A 129 16.68 -11.62 -1.51
C SER A 129 17.69 -11.17 -2.58
N GLU A 130 18.96 -11.47 -2.42
CA GLU A 130 20.01 -11.24 -3.44
C GLU A 130 19.70 -11.97 -4.75
N THR A 131 19.07 -13.14 -4.68
CA THR A 131 18.58 -13.87 -5.86
C THR A 131 17.52 -13.08 -6.61
N LEU A 132 16.53 -12.51 -5.89
CA LEU A 132 15.51 -11.64 -6.50
C LEU A 132 16.16 -10.41 -7.13
N LYS A 133 17.09 -9.76 -6.45
CA LYS A 133 17.81 -8.59 -6.96
C LYS A 133 18.55 -8.94 -8.27
N SER A 134 19.30 -10.02 -8.28
CA SER A 134 20.01 -10.49 -9.47
C SER A 134 19.05 -10.81 -10.62
N TYR A 135 17.90 -11.43 -10.31
CA TYR A 135 16.86 -11.70 -11.29
C TYR A 135 16.29 -10.41 -11.88
N LEU A 136 15.94 -9.43 -11.05
CA LEU A 136 15.35 -8.16 -11.51
C LEU A 136 16.34 -7.36 -12.37
N ILE A 137 17.61 -7.31 -12.02
CA ILE A 137 18.66 -6.64 -12.80
C ILE A 137 18.76 -7.22 -14.22
N ASN A 138 18.60 -8.52 -14.36
CA ASN A 138 18.79 -9.21 -15.64
C ASN A 138 17.51 -9.39 -16.47
N PHE A 139 16.33 -9.35 -15.84
CA PHE A 139 15.07 -9.72 -16.51
C PHE A 139 13.97 -8.69 -16.39
N SER A 140 14.07 -7.72 -15.47
CA SER A 140 13.02 -6.69 -15.33
C SER A 140 13.13 -5.64 -16.44
N ARG A 141 12.31 -5.79 -17.46
CA ARG A 141 12.26 -4.86 -18.60
C ARG A 141 12.07 -3.38 -18.18
N PRO A 142 11.15 -3.04 -17.23
CA PRO A 142 11.02 -1.66 -16.76
C PRO A 142 12.30 -1.12 -16.10
N PHE A 143 13.10 -1.98 -15.47
CA PHE A 143 14.36 -1.58 -14.87
C PHE A 143 15.48 -1.43 -15.91
N ILE A 144 15.59 -2.37 -16.85
CA ILE A 144 16.66 -2.41 -17.86
C ILE A 144 16.53 -1.26 -18.86
N TYR A 145 15.30 -0.93 -19.28
CA TYR A 145 15.03 0.03 -20.36
C TYR A 145 14.55 1.39 -19.83
N THR A 146 14.84 1.70 -18.59
CA THR A 146 14.53 3.00 -17.96
C THR A 146 15.82 3.73 -17.62
N THR A 147 15.83 5.05 -17.84
CA THR A 147 16.94 5.91 -17.41
C THR A 147 17.04 5.92 -15.88
N ALA A 148 18.26 5.88 -15.36
CA ALA A 148 18.53 5.92 -13.93
C ALA A 148 17.99 7.21 -13.27
N LEU A 149 17.66 7.10 -11.98
CA LEU A 149 17.33 8.27 -11.18
C LEU A 149 18.52 9.24 -11.09
N PRO A 150 18.28 10.57 -10.95
CA PRO A 150 19.33 11.53 -10.68
C PRO A 150 20.17 11.13 -9.47
N ILE A 151 21.50 11.20 -9.60
CA ILE A 151 22.44 10.74 -8.57
C ILE A 151 22.23 11.46 -7.23
N ASP A 152 21.83 12.73 -7.27
CA ASP A 152 21.62 13.54 -6.05
C ASP A 152 20.39 13.07 -5.27
N LEU A 153 19.36 12.54 -5.94
CA LEU A 153 18.23 11.89 -5.25
C LEU A 153 18.67 10.59 -4.59
N ILE A 154 19.48 9.78 -5.27
CA ILE A 154 19.99 8.52 -4.71
C ILE A 154 20.83 8.78 -3.46
N LYS A 155 21.68 9.81 -3.47
CA LYS A 155 22.50 10.20 -2.31
C LYS A 155 21.70 10.72 -1.12
N GLN A 156 20.49 11.22 -1.33
CA GLN A 156 19.63 11.69 -0.24
C GLN A 156 18.91 10.54 0.49
N ILE A 157 18.68 9.41 -0.16
CA ILE A 157 17.93 8.28 0.43
C ILE A 157 18.53 7.81 1.76
N PRO A 158 19.84 7.53 1.90
CA PRO A 158 20.42 7.13 3.19
C PRO A 158 20.18 8.15 4.31
N ASN A 159 20.22 9.44 4.00
CA ASN A 159 20.06 10.50 4.99
C ASN A 159 18.64 10.58 5.55
N ILE A 160 17.62 10.32 4.74
CA ILE A 160 16.24 10.31 5.22
C ILE A 160 15.86 9.02 5.94
N LEU A 161 16.58 7.93 5.69
CA LEU A 161 16.36 6.64 6.34
C LEU A 161 17.01 6.53 7.73
N VAL A 162 17.62 7.61 8.25
CA VAL A 162 18.13 7.66 9.62
C VAL A 162 16.97 7.52 10.61
N PRO A 163 17.00 6.54 11.54
CA PRO A 163 15.88 6.24 12.43
C PRO A 163 15.37 7.43 13.23
N ASP A 164 16.26 8.25 13.78
CA ASP A 164 15.88 9.42 14.60
C ASP A 164 15.09 10.44 13.79
N ASN A 165 15.49 10.68 12.53
CA ASN A 165 14.78 11.58 11.63
C ASN A 165 13.38 11.07 11.28
N ILE A 166 13.23 9.76 11.09
CA ILE A 166 11.95 9.13 10.77
C ILE A 166 11.06 9.17 12.03
N ASN A 167 11.56 8.76 13.18
CA ASN A 167 10.76 8.60 14.38
C ASN A 167 10.18 9.92 14.88
N SER A 168 10.96 11.01 14.90
CA SER A 168 10.43 12.32 15.31
C SER A 168 9.30 12.83 14.42
N LYS A 169 9.40 12.60 13.10
CA LYS A 169 8.34 12.95 12.14
C LYS A 169 7.10 12.06 12.30
N ARG A 170 7.29 10.77 12.60
CA ARG A 170 6.20 9.83 12.85
C ARG A 170 5.43 10.20 14.13
N GLU A 171 6.11 10.54 15.21
CA GLU A 171 5.47 11.00 16.45
C GLU A 171 4.59 12.22 16.19
N LYS A 172 5.09 13.21 15.46
CA LYS A 172 4.32 14.38 15.05
C LYS A 172 3.11 14.00 14.17
N LEU A 173 3.29 13.07 13.22
CA LEU A 173 2.21 12.58 12.37
C LEU A 173 1.12 11.90 13.21
N LEU A 174 1.50 11.01 14.12
CA LEU A 174 0.54 10.32 14.99
C LEU A 174 -0.23 11.30 15.89
N ALA A 175 0.45 12.31 16.45
CA ALA A 175 -0.21 13.36 17.20
C ALA A 175 -1.21 14.15 16.34
N ASN A 176 -0.87 14.47 15.10
CA ASN A 176 -1.78 15.13 14.16
C ASN A 176 -2.99 14.27 13.82
N ILE A 177 -2.79 12.96 13.62
CA ILE A 177 -3.89 12.00 13.35
C ILE A 177 -4.84 11.98 14.56
N GLN A 178 -4.31 11.84 15.76
CA GLN A 178 -5.11 11.82 16.99
C GLN A 178 -5.89 13.13 17.17
N PHE A 179 -5.23 14.27 16.99
CA PHE A 179 -5.88 15.59 17.06
C PHE A 179 -7.02 15.69 16.03
N PHE A 180 -6.76 15.36 14.77
CA PHE A 180 -7.77 15.40 13.71
C PHE A 180 -8.98 14.53 14.06
N ARG A 181 -8.75 13.30 14.50
CA ARG A 181 -9.83 12.36 14.86
C ARG A 181 -10.65 12.85 16.05
N LEU A 182 -10.01 13.41 17.06
CA LEU A 182 -10.71 14.00 18.22
C LEU A 182 -11.59 15.17 17.80
N GLU A 183 -11.10 16.07 16.97
CA GLU A 183 -11.88 17.22 16.50
C GLU A 183 -13.04 16.78 15.55
N VAL A 184 -12.81 15.82 14.66
CA VAL A 184 -13.88 15.25 13.83
C VAL A 184 -14.97 14.60 14.70
N LYS A 185 -14.58 13.76 15.66
CA LYS A 185 -15.52 13.13 16.60
C LYS A 185 -16.33 14.17 17.37
N LYS A 186 -15.68 15.19 17.88
CA LYS A 186 -16.30 16.26 18.68
C LYS A 186 -17.31 17.09 17.86
N HIS A 187 -17.00 17.41 16.60
CA HIS A 187 -17.76 18.36 15.79
C HIS A 187 -18.70 17.71 14.76
N LEU A 188 -18.36 16.52 14.28
CA LEU A 188 -19.12 15.82 13.23
C LEU A 188 -19.69 14.48 13.70
N GLY A 189 -19.10 13.83 14.69
CA GLY A 189 -19.47 12.50 15.17
C GLY A 189 -18.56 11.39 14.67
N ASP A 190 -18.66 10.22 15.28
CA ASP A 190 -17.82 9.05 14.97
C ASP A 190 -18.09 8.45 13.58
N ASP A 191 -19.30 8.59 13.04
CA ASP A 191 -19.72 8.03 11.76
C ASP A 191 -18.93 8.60 10.57
N PHE A 192 -18.30 9.76 10.74
CA PHE A 192 -17.43 10.36 9.72
C PHE A 192 -16.02 9.76 9.68
N LEU A 193 -15.62 8.96 10.68
CA LEU A 193 -14.29 8.37 10.81
C LEU A 193 -14.27 6.93 10.29
N SER A 194 -14.11 6.77 8.99
CA SER A 194 -14.15 5.47 8.32
C SER A 194 -12.79 4.82 8.06
N SER A 195 -11.69 5.53 8.34
CA SER A 195 -10.32 5.00 8.20
C SER A 195 -9.82 4.38 9.50
N ALA A 196 -8.77 3.52 9.40
CA ALA A 196 -8.15 2.94 10.59
C ALA A 196 -7.59 4.03 11.52
N GLU A 197 -7.62 3.78 12.83
CA GLU A 197 -7.32 4.77 13.84
C GLU A 197 -5.91 5.37 13.72
N ALA A 198 -4.91 4.54 13.47
CA ALA A 198 -3.52 4.95 13.31
C ALA A 198 -3.12 5.28 11.86
N SER A 199 -4.09 5.31 10.93
CA SER A 199 -3.81 5.57 9.52
C SER A 199 -3.46 7.03 9.28
N PRO A 200 -2.43 7.35 8.48
CA PRO A 200 -2.18 8.71 8.00
C PRO A 200 -3.24 9.18 6.99
N ILE A 201 -4.00 8.25 6.44
CA ILE A 201 -5.07 8.51 5.48
C ILE A 201 -6.38 8.57 6.25
N GLN A 202 -6.89 9.79 6.46
CA GLN A 202 -8.15 10.03 7.14
C GLN A 202 -9.20 10.43 6.11
N ARG A 203 -10.15 9.54 5.87
CA ARG A 203 -11.21 9.71 4.87
C ARG A 203 -12.50 10.16 5.53
N ILE A 204 -13.13 11.16 4.94
CA ILE A 204 -14.50 11.56 5.25
C ILE A 204 -15.37 11.26 4.02
N ALA A 205 -16.41 10.47 4.18
CA ALA A 205 -17.35 10.14 3.13
C ALA A 205 -18.53 11.11 3.14
N PHE A 206 -19.04 11.47 1.96
CA PHE A 206 -20.22 12.30 1.79
C PHE A 206 -21.25 11.57 0.94
N GLU A 207 -22.52 11.80 1.24
CA GLU A 207 -23.64 11.10 0.59
C GLU A 207 -23.87 11.54 -0.86
N SER A 208 -23.42 12.74 -1.23
CA SER A 208 -23.62 13.25 -2.59
C SER A 208 -22.40 14.00 -3.13
N LYS A 209 -22.25 13.96 -4.46
CA LYS A 209 -21.22 14.69 -5.19
C LYS A 209 -21.34 16.20 -5.01
N GLU A 210 -22.56 16.71 -4.94
CA GLU A 210 -22.85 18.15 -4.79
C GLU A 210 -22.35 18.68 -3.44
N ILE A 211 -22.56 17.91 -2.36
CA ILE A 211 -22.03 18.22 -1.02
C ILE A 211 -20.50 18.20 -1.07
N LEU A 212 -19.91 17.17 -1.65
CA LEU A 212 -18.46 17.02 -1.74
C LEU A 212 -17.80 18.21 -2.47
N VAL A 213 -18.36 18.64 -3.61
CA VAL A 213 -17.87 19.81 -4.38
C VAL A 213 -17.96 21.08 -3.55
N ARG A 214 -19.07 21.28 -2.83
CA ARG A 214 -19.25 22.46 -1.97
C ARG A 214 -18.23 22.48 -0.83
N VAL A 215 -18.04 21.36 -0.15
CA VAL A 215 -17.08 21.24 0.95
C VAL A 215 -15.64 21.46 0.46
N GLU A 216 -15.25 20.87 -0.67
CA GLU A 216 -13.91 21.10 -1.27
C GLU A 216 -13.68 22.59 -1.53
N LYS A 217 -14.67 23.27 -2.11
CA LYS A 217 -14.58 24.72 -2.40
C LYS A 217 -14.49 25.56 -1.13
N GLU A 218 -15.30 25.26 -0.12
CA GLU A 218 -15.30 25.98 1.16
C GLU A 218 -13.95 25.79 1.89
N LEU A 219 -13.42 24.56 1.93
CA LEU A 219 -12.12 24.29 2.52
C LEU A 219 -11.01 25.08 1.82
N LEU A 220 -11.00 25.06 0.48
CA LEU A 220 -10.01 25.80 -0.30
C LEU A 220 -10.10 27.32 -0.05
N THR A 221 -11.32 27.88 0.03
CA THR A 221 -11.56 29.31 0.31
C THR A 221 -11.05 29.69 1.70
N ASN A 222 -11.09 28.77 2.66
CA ASN A 222 -10.57 28.97 4.03
C ASN A 222 -9.09 28.57 4.19
N GLY A 223 -8.37 28.34 3.08
CA GLY A 223 -6.91 28.07 3.10
C GLY A 223 -6.53 26.59 3.30
N PHE A 224 -7.50 25.68 3.26
CA PHE A 224 -7.24 24.24 3.40
C PHE A 224 -7.23 23.56 2.02
N ALA A 225 -6.05 23.14 1.55
CA ALA A 225 -5.87 22.45 0.27
C ALA A 225 -6.23 20.95 0.39
N CYS A 226 -7.50 20.64 0.55
CA CYS A 226 -8.02 19.27 0.52
C CYS A 226 -8.42 18.88 -0.91
N LYS A 227 -8.31 17.58 -1.21
CA LYS A 227 -8.67 17.05 -2.53
C LYS A 227 -9.87 16.12 -2.41
N ALA A 228 -10.93 16.45 -3.14
CA ALA A 228 -12.06 15.55 -3.32
C ALA A 228 -11.70 14.41 -4.27
N ILE A 229 -12.12 13.21 -3.94
CA ILE A 229 -11.90 12.00 -4.75
C ILE A 229 -13.24 11.56 -5.32
N TYR A 230 -13.29 11.41 -6.64
CA TYR A 230 -14.51 11.10 -7.39
C TYR A 230 -14.43 9.72 -8.05
N PRO A 231 -15.57 9.13 -8.40
CA PRO A 231 -15.62 8.00 -9.32
C PRO A 231 -14.88 8.32 -10.64
N PRO A 232 -14.17 7.35 -11.26
CA PRO A 232 -14.12 5.92 -10.92
C PRO A 232 -13.04 5.53 -9.89
N THR A 233 -12.32 6.50 -9.31
CA THR A 233 -11.26 6.22 -8.32
C THR A 233 -11.83 5.62 -7.03
N VAL A 234 -13.01 6.07 -6.64
CA VAL A 234 -13.82 5.49 -5.57
C VAL A 234 -15.16 5.01 -6.16
N PRO A 235 -15.87 4.07 -5.52
CA PRO A 235 -17.23 3.69 -5.93
C PRO A 235 -18.17 4.91 -5.96
N SER A 236 -19.14 4.87 -6.88
CA SER A 236 -20.22 5.86 -6.98
C SER A 236 -21.24 5.65 -5.89
#